data_30afcb22d1c8ee7e78cf3d7148e74cb0
#
_entry.id   30afcb22d1c8ee7e78cf3d7148e74cb0
#
_cell.length_a   1.000
_cell.length_b   1.000
_cell.length_c   1.000
_cell.angle_alpha   90.00
_cell.angle_beta   90.00
_cell.angle_gamma   90.00
#
_symmetry.space_group_name_H-M   'P 1'
#
loop_
_entity.id
_entity.type
_entity.pdbx_description
1 polymer ?
#
loop_
_entity_poly.entity_id
_entity_poly.type
_entity_poly.pdbx_seq_one_letter_code
_entity_poly.pdbx_strand_id
1 'polypeptide(L)'
;MKILSYTIKKGGKSMKIKSDDIKLKEYEQYFSSLPFICTEKIESEKTVFVMIDIINGFIREGVLHDKEIENIIIPVKAFLEYCKRKNIKSIAFSDCHSEDSCEFATFPPHCIKGSNECKIVGDLSKIGGFEIIEKNSVNGFHASGF
;
A
#
# COMPACT_ATOMS: atom_id res chain seq x y z
N MET A 1 -14.70 19.49 9.23
CA MET A 1 -15.07 18.85 7.95
C MET A 1 -16.56 18.59 7.94
N LYS A 2 -17.33 19.23 7.04
CA LYS A 2 -18.79 18.98 6.97
C LYS A 2 -19.01 17.69 6.18
N ILE A 3 -19.48 16.64 6.83
CA ILE A 3 -19.94 15.42 6.17
C ILE A 3 -21.27 15.73 5.50
N LEU A 4 -21.31 15.81 4.18
CA LEU A 4 -22.53 15.92 3.40
C LEU A 4 -23.20 14.54 3.35
N SER A 5 -24.39 14.41 3.92
CA SER A 5 -25.18 13.18 3.83
C SER A 5 -26.36 13.42 2.88
N TYR A 6 -26.59 12.48 1.96
CA TYR A 6 -27.74 12.48 1.06
C TYR A 6 -28.74 11.40 1.48
N THR A 7 -30.02 11.71 1.37
CA THR A 7 -31.10 10.76 1.63
C THR A 7 -31.71 10.32 0.33
N ILE A 8 -31.63 9.05 -0.02
CA ILE A 8 -32.29 8.48 -1.21
C ILE A 8 -33.50 7.66 -0.73
N LYS A 9 -34.65 7.87 -1.35
CA LYS A 9 -35.85 7.07 -1.15
C LYS A 9 -35.96 6.02 -2.25
N LYS A 10 -35.89 4.73 -1.88
CA LYS A 10 -36.16 3.62 -2.79
C LYS A 10 -37.12 2.64 -2.10
N GLY A 11 -38.30 2.41 -2.71
CA GLY A 11 -39.28 1.44 -2.20
C GLY A 11 -39.81 1.74 -0.78
N GLY A 12 -40.06 3.01 -0.44
CA GLY A 12 -40.61 3.41 0.87
C GLY A 12 -39.61 3.43 2.04
N LYS A 13 -38.38 2.98 1.83
CA LYS A 13 -37.29 3.07 2.83
C LYS A 13 -36.38 4.24 2.52
N SER A 14 -36.08 5.03 3.54
CA SER A 14 -35.11 6.13 3.48
C SER A 14 -33.73 5.59 3.87
N MET A 15 -32.75 5.72 2.99
CA MET A 15 -31.34 5.35 3.24
C MET A 15 -30.49 6.61 3.22
N LYS A 16 -29.79 6.86 4.32
CA LYS A 16 -28.78 7.92 4.37
C LYS A 16 -27.47 7.41 3.74
N ILE A 17 -27.06 8.03 2.65
CA ILE A 17 -25.77 7.75 2.01
C ILE A 17 -24.82 8.88 2.38
N LYS A 18 -23.65 8.56 2.91
CA LYS A 18 -22.58 9.53 3.13
C LYS A 18 -21.91 9.83 1.79
N SER A 19 -21.41 11.05 1.61
CA SER A 19 -20.68 11.44 0.38
C SER A 19 -19.51 10.51 0.07
N ASP A 20 -18.89 9.97 1.10
CA ASP A 20 -17.76 9.06 0.99
C ASP A 20 -18.16 7.70 0.37
N ASP A 21 -19.37 7.19 0.70
CA ASP A 21 -19.89 5.95 0.11
C ASP A 21 -20.17 6.08 -1.41
N ILE A 22 -20.55 7.28 -1.86
CA ILE A 22 -20.78 7.55 -3.29
C ILE A 22 -19.45 7.57 -4.04
N LYS A 23 -18.45 8.28 -3.52
CA LYS A 23 -17.11 8.31 -4.10
C LYS A 23 -16.47 6.93 -4.16
N LEU A 24 -16.61 6.14 -3.10
CA LEU A 24 -16.08 4.78 -3.06
C LEU A 24 -16.67 3.93 -4.19
N LYS A 25 -17.98 3.99 -4.42
CA LYS A 25 -18.65 3.26 -5.53
C LYS A 25 -18.20 3.73 -6.92
N GLU A 26 -17.97 5.03 -7.08
CA GLU A 26 -17.42 5.58 -8.33
C GLU A 26 -16.01 5.04 -8.60
N TYR A 27 -15.16 4.97 -7.58
CA TYR A 27 -13.83 4.36 -7.68
C TYR A 27 -13.91 2.86 -7.97
N GLU A 28 -14.78 2.11 -7.28
CA GLU A 28 -14.99 0.69 -7.55
C GLU A 28 -15.42 0.44 -9.01
N GLN A 29 -16.34 1.25 -9.54
CA GLN A 29 -16.76 1.18 -10.94
C GLN A 29 -15.62 1.51 -11.89
N TYR A 30 -14.86 2.56 -11.58
CA TYR A 30 -13.70 2.95 -12.38
C TYR A 30 -12.66 1.81 -12.43
N PHE A 31 -12.25 1.28 -11.29
CA PHE A 31 -11.27 0.20 -11.24
C PHE A 31 -11.77 -1.08 -11.93
N SER A 32 -13.07 -1.39 -11.78
CA SER A 32 -13.68 -2.55 -12.45
C SER A 32 -13.75 -2.39 -13.98
N SER A 33 -13.70 -1.16 -14.49
CA SER A 33 -13.71 -0.86 -15.92
C SER A 33 -12.32 -0.89 -16.56
N LEU A 34 -11.25 -0.90 -15.76
CA LEU A 34 -9.89 -0.93 -16.28
C LEU A 34 -9.59 -2.26 -16.98
N PRO A 35 -8.84 -2.23 -18.08
CA PRO A 35 -8.44 -3.44 -18.77
C PRO A 35 -7.51 -4.28 -17.87
N PHE A 36 -7.73 -5.59 -17.85
CA PHE A 36 -6.79 -6.50 -17.19
C PHE A 36 -5.47 -6.55 -17.93
N ILE A 37 -4.37 -6.46 -17.19
CA ILE A 37 -3.04 -6.72 -17.73
C ILE A 37 -2.84 -8.23 -17.76
N CYS A 38 -2.65 -8.78 -18.96
CA CYS A 38 -2.27 -10.17 -19.09
C CYS A 38 -0.82 -10.35 -18.63
N THR A 39 -0.61 -11.13 -17.58
CA THR A 39 0.73 -11.36 -17.01
C THR A 39 1.68 -12.02 -18.01
N GLU A 40 1.17 -12.74 -19.00
CA GLU A 40 1.95 -13.36 -20.07
C GLU A 40 2.60 -12.33 -21.02
N LYS A 41 2.03 -11.11 -21.06
CA LYS A 41 2.54 -10.00 -21.87
C LYS A 41 3.53 -9.09 -21.13
N ILE A 42 3.84 -9.39 -19.88
CA ILE A 42 4.80 -8.61 -19.08
C ILE A 42 6.22 -8.94 -19.57
N GLU A 43 6.90 -7.92 -20.11
CA GLU A 43 8.30 -8.01 -20.51
C GLU A 43 9.18 -7.77 -19.28
N SER A 44 9.87 -8.81 -18.82
CA SER A 44 10.64 -8.75 -17.57
C SER A 44 11.73 -7.67 -17.58
N GLU A 45 12.37 -7.47 -18.71
CA GLU A 45 13.46 -6.47 -18.85
C GLU A 45 12.98 -5.02 -18.86
N LYS A 46 11.68 -4.80 -19.09
CA LYS A 46 11.04 -3.46 -19.11
C LYS A 46 10.14 -3.20 -17.93
N THR A 47 10.11 -4.12 -16.97
CA THR A 47 9.16 -4.07 -15.86
C THR A 47 9.88 -4.11 -14.52
N VAL A 48 9.42 -3.30 -13.61
CA VAL A 48 9.84 -3.34 -12.20
C VAL A 48 8.59 -3.48 -11.34
N PHE A 49 8.59 -4.43 -10.43
CA PHE A 49 7.57 -4.53 -9.40
C PHE A 49 7.96 -3.69 -8.18
N VAL A 50 7.15 -2.72 -7.83
CA VAL A 50 7.39 -1.84 -6.70
C VAL A 50 6.36 -2.11 -5.61
N MET A 51 6.83 -2.53 -4.45
CA MET A 51 6.06 -2.64 -3.22
C MET A 51 6.28 -1.38 -2.39
N ILE A 52 5.21 -0.73 -1.97
CA ILE A 52 5.29 0.51 -1.17
C ILE A 52 4.70 0.22 0.20
N ASP A 53 5.54 0.36 1.21
CA ASP A 53 5.16 0.30 2.63
C ASP A 53 4.44 -0.99 3.08
N ILE A 54 4.82 -2.13 2.48
CA ILE A 54 4.35 -3.45 2.93
C ILE A 54 5.18 -3.89 4.15
N ILE A 55 5.07 -3.12 5.21
CA ILE A 55 5.87 -3.21 6.43
C ILE A 55 5.01 -3.49 7.66
N ASN A 56 5.65 -3.91 8.75
CA ASN A 56 4.93 -4.23 9.97
C ASN A 56 4.17 -3.03 10.52
N GLY A 57 4.74 -1.81 10.42
CA GLY A 57 4.16 -0.60 11.00
C GLY A 57 2.80 -0.19 10.44
N PHE A 58 2.44 -0.64 9.23
CA PHE A 58 1.12 -0.39 8.64
C PHE A 58 0.23 -1.64 8.64
N ILE A 59 0.81 -2.84 8.75
CA ILE A 59 0.08 -4.10 8.55
C ILE A 59 -0.11 -4.89 9.84
N ARG A 60 0.85 -4.84 10.77
CA ARG A 60 0.86 -5.72 11.96
C ARG A 60 0.76 -4.98 13.28
N GLU A 61 1.41 -3.83 13.38
CA GLU A 61 1.60 -3.11 14.64
C GLU A 61 1.82 -1.62 14.39
N GLY A 62 1.90 -0.83 15.45
CA GLY A 62 2.14 0.60 15.37
C GLY A 62 0.87 1.43 15.33
N VAL A 63 1.06 2.75 15.44
CA VAL A 63 -0.06 3.71 15.57
C VAL A 63 -0.85 3.92 14.29
N LEU A 64 -0.28 3.56 13.14
CA LEU A 64 -0.90 3.69 11.82
C LEU A 64 -1.32 2.34 11.22
N HIS A 65 -1.22 1.24 11.97
CA HIS A 65 -1.60 -0.05 11.44
C HIS A 65 -3.11 -0.17 11.23
N ASP A 66 -3.51 -0.86 10.17
CA ASP A 66 -4.90 -1.20 9.89
C ASP A 66 -4.99 -2.69 9.47
N LYS A 67 -5.83 -3.44 10.17
CA LYS A 67 -6.04 -4.87 9.90
C LYS A 67 -6.60 -5.16 8.51
N GLU A 68 -7.34 -4.22 7.93
CA GLU A 68 -7.89 -4.37 6.58
C GLU A 68 -6.77 -4.41 5.53
N ILE A 69 -5.66 -3.71 5.78
CA ILE A 69 -4.48 -3.72 4.90
C ILE A 69 -3.82 -5.11 4.84
N GLU A 70 -3.97 -5.93 5.87
CA GLU A 70 -3.40 -7.29 5.88
C GLU A 70 -3.85 -8.14 4.69
N ASN A 71 -5.05 -7.89 4.17
CA ASN A 71 -5.60 -8.60 3.01
C ASN A 71 -4.74 -8.44 1.74
N ILE A 72 -3.91 -7.40 1.65
CA ILE A 72 -3.00 -7.19 0.50
C ILE A 72 -1.84 -8.19 0.47
N ILE A 73 -1.49 -8.82 1.60
CA ILE A 73 -0.33 -9.72 1.68
C ILE A 73 -0.45 -10.88 0.70
N ILE A 74 -1.63 -11.50 0.62
CA ILE A 74 -1.85 -12.68 -0.24
C ILE A 74 -1.59 -12.36 -1.71
N PRO A 75 -2.24 -11.35 -2.33
CA PRO A 75 -1.97 -11.03 -3.73
C PRO A 75 -0.56 -10.50 -3.98
N VAL A 76 0.01 -9.71 -3.06
CA VAL A 76 1.40 -9.23 -3.18
C VAL A 76 2.38 -10.38 -3.16
N LYS A 77 2.20 -11.34 -2.25
CA LYS A 77 3.01 -12.56 -2.17
C LYS A 77 2.98 -13.34 -3.48
N ALA A 78 1.79 -13.61 -3.99
CA ALA A 78 1.61 -14.36 -5.24
C ALA A 78 2.29 -13.66 -6.42
N PHE A 79 2.19 -12.32 -6.49
CA PHE A 79 2.82 -11.56 -7.55
C PHE A 79 4.33 -11.44 -7.38
N LEU A 80 4.86 -11.33 -6.17
CA LEU A 80 6.29 -11.36 -5.90
C LEU A 80 6.93 -12.69 -6.31
N GLU A 81 6.27 -13.82 -5.98
CA GLU A 81 6.68 -15.15 -6.43
C GLU A 81 6.68 -15.28 -7.96
N TYR A 82 5.66 -14.70 -8.62
CA TYR A 82 5.62 -14.62 -10.07
C TYR A 82 6.81 -13.80 -10.62
N CYS A 83 7.06 -12.61 -10.08
CA CYS A 83 8.17 -11.75 -10.49
C CYS A 83 9.51 -12.47 -10.35
N LYS A 84 9.71 -13.17 -9.23
CA LYS A 84 10.92 -13.96 -8.98
C LYS A 84 11.13 -15.05 -10.04
N ARG A 85 10.06 -15.80 -10.38
CA ARG A 85 10.14 -16.84 -11.44
C ARG A 85 10.41 -16.26 -12.83
N LYS A 86 9.96 -15.05 -13.09
CA LYS A 86 10.11 -14.35 -14.37
C LYS A 86 11.33 -13.45 -14.45
N ASN A 87 12.17 -13.41 -13.42
CA ASN A 87 13.31 -12.50 -13.30
C ASN A 87 12.92 -11.02 -13.47
N ILE A 88 11.72 -10.64 -13.01
CA ILE A 88 11.28 -9.24 -12.97
C ILE A 88 11.93 -8.59 -11.74
N LYS A 89 12.65 -7.48 -11.95
CA LYS A 89 13.21 -6.70 -10.84
C LYS A 89 12.11 -6.30 -9.87
N SER A 90 12.36 -6.49 -8.57
CA SER A 90 11.43 -6.11 -7.51
C SER A 90 12.11 -5.21 -6.48
N ILE A 91 11.41 -4.16 -6.07
CA ILE A 91 11.88 -3.15 -5.09
C ILE A 91 10.80 -2.99 -4.02
N ALA A 92 11.24 -2.83 -2.78
CA ALA A 92 10.37 -2.51 -1.66
C ALA A 92 10.79 -1.19 -1.02
N PHE A 93 9.96 -0.17 -1.11
CA PHE A 93 10.10 1.02 -0.27
C PHE A 93 9.59 0.71 1.13
N SER A 94 10.33 1.17 2.13
CA SER A 94 10.02 1.00 3.54
C SER A 94 10.12 2.32 4.27
N ASP A 95 9.06 2.79 4.91
CA ASP A 95 9.15 3.90 5.83
C ASP A 95 10.12 3.53 6.97
N CYS A 96 11.12 4.38 7.13
CA CYS A 96 12.16 4.23 8.14
C CYS A 96 12.62 5.63 8.56
N HIS A 97 11.88 6.20 9.50
CA HIS A 97 12.02 7.60 9.88
C HIS A 97 13.09 7.78 10.95
N SER A 98 13.88 8.87 10.80
CA SER A 98 14.64 9.39 11.92
C SER A 98 13.71 9.96 13.01
N GLU A 99 14.17 10.01 14.26
CA GLU A 99 13.37 10.52 15.38
C GLU A 99 12.90 11.97 15.19
N ASP A 100 13.62 12.75 14.38
CA ASP A 100 13.36 14.14 14.04
C ASP A 100 12.70 14.32 12.65
N SER A 101 12.10 13.26 12.10
CA SER A 101 11.46 13.32 10.79
C SER A 101 10.43 14.45 10.72
N CYS A 102 10.49 15.24 9.63
CA CYS A 102 9.53 16.32 9.40
C CYS A 102 8.08 15.82 9.20
N GLU A 103 7.87 14.55 8.89
CA GLU A 103 6.54 13.96 8.79
C GLU A 103 5.80 13.94 10.14
N PHE A 104 6.52 13.92 11.24
CA PHE A 104 5.92 13.93 12.58
C PHE A 104 5.29 15.27 12.97
N ALA A 105 5.44 16.30 12.14
CA ALA A 105 4.63 17.51 12.23
C ALA A 105 3.17 17.28 11.79
N THR A 106 2.90 16.25 11.01
CA THR A 106 1.58 15.95 10.43
C THR A 106 1.03 14.61 10.93
N PHE A 107 1.89 13.61 11.08
CA PHE A 107 1.54 12.25 11.53
C PHE A 107 2.15 11.99 12.92
N PRO A 108 1.53 11.11 13.74
CA PRO A 108 2.18 10.64 14.96
C PRO A 108 3.50 9.92 14.62
N PRO A 109 4.50 9.93 15.52
CA PRO A 109 5.72 9.15 15.31
C PRO A 109 5.40 7.67 15.01
N HIS A 110 5.96 7.16 13.93
CA HIS A 110 5.77 5.80 13.42
C HIS A 110 7.00 5.35 12.65
N CYS A 111 7.16 4.07 12.45
CA CYS A 111 8.24 3.48 11.67
C CYS A 111 9.62 4.08 12.00
N ILE A 112 9.92 4.24 13.29
CA ILE A 112 11.20 4.79 13.73
C ILE A 112 12.34 3.84 13.35
N LYS A 113 13.42 4.39 12.83
CA LYS A 113 14.60 3.64 12.39
C LYS A 113 15.10 2.68 13.47
N GLY A 114 15.32 1.42 13.09
CA GLY A 114 15.71 0.35 13.99
C GLY A 114 14.55 -0.35 14.69
N SER A 115 13.32 0.14 14.61
CA SER A 115 12.14 -0.53 15.13
C SER A 115 11.72 -1.72 14.26
N ASN A 116 10.83 -2.56 14.79
CA ASN A 116 10.23 -3.65 14.02
C ASN A 116 9.23 -3.13 12.98
N GLU A 117 8.66 -1.94 13.19
CA GLU A 117 7.71 -1.31 12.30
C GLU A 117 8.28 -1.09 10.88
N CYS A 118 9.58 -0.72 10.77
CA CYS A 118 10.26 -0.50 9.48
C CYS A 118 10.47 -1.77 8.65
N LYS A 119 10.32 -2.94 9.25
CA LYS A 119 10.66 -4.20 8.57
C LYS A 119 9.55 -4.64 7.63
N ILE A 120 9.93 -5.10 6.43
CA ILE A 120 9.01 -5.77 5.52
C ILE A 120 8.36 -6.95 6.25
N VAL A 121 7.05 -7.14 6.06
CA VAL A 121 6.31 -8.25 6.69
C VAL A 121 6.97 -9.59 6.42
N GLY A 122 7.04 -10.44 7.45
CA GLY A 122 7.80 -11.70 7.42
C GLY A 122 7.36 -12.67 6.31
N ASP A 123 6.11 -12.60 5.87
CA ASP A 123 5.59 -13.40 4.76
C ASP A 123 6.30 -13.12 3.43
N LEU A 124 6.65 -11.85 3.17
CA LEU A 124 7.37 -11.43 1.97
C LEU A 124 8.88 -11.55 2.15
N SER A 125 9.40 -11.22 3.34
CA SER A 125 10.84 -11.34 3.65
C SER A 125 11.36 -12.76 3.43
N LYS A 126 10.55 -13.79 3.73
CA LYS A 126 10.90 -15.20 3.50
C LYS A 126 11.04 -15.57 2.04
N ILE A 127 10.28 -14.92 1.15
CA ILE A 127 10.38 -15.12 -0.30
C ILE A 127 11.67 -14.47 -0.81
N GLY A 128 11.98 -13.27 -0.36
CA GLY A 128 13.12 -12.49 -0.80
C GLY A 128 13.07 -12.17 -2.29
N GLY A 129 14.23 -11.82 -2.87
CA GLY A 129 14.35 -11.51 -4.30
C GLY A 129 13.93 -10.09 -4.65
N PHE A 130 13.96 -9.18 -3.70
CA PHE A 130 13.73 -7.75 -3.87
C PHE A 130 14.77 -6.92 -3.13
N GLU A 131 14.99 -5.71 -3.60
CA GLU A 131 15.82 -4.69 -2.99
C GLU A 131 14.97 -3.87 -2.01
N ILE A 132 15.49 -3.58 -0.82
CA ILE A 132 14.81 -2.71 0.15
C ILE A 132 15.43 -1.33 0.08
N ILE A 133 14.58 -0.31 -0.06
CA ILE A 133 14.96 1.10 -0.05
C ILE A 133 14.24 1.78 1.11
N GLU A 134 15.00 2.10 2.16
CA GLU A 134 14.47 2.86 3.29
C GLU A 134 14.23 4.32 2.87
N LYS A 135 13.07 4.86 3.21
CA LYS A 135 12.72 6.26 2.96
C LYS A 135 12.32 6.98 4.26
N ASN A 136 12.76 8.20 4.41
CA ASN A 136 12.41 9.11 5.52
C ASN A 136 11.42 10.20 5.08
N SER A 137 10.61 9.88 4.07
CA SER A 137 9.59 10.79 3.53
C SER A 137 8.53 10.02 2.78
N VAL A 138 7.34 10.61 2.59
CA VAL A 138 6.24 10.02 1.81
C VAL A 138 6.68 9.61 0.40
N ASN A 139 7.53 10.42 -0.24
CA ASN A 139 7.98 10.13 -1.59
C ASN A 139 9.27 9.29 -1.60
N GLY A 140 9.15 8.02 -1.98
CA GLY A 140 10.28 7.09 -2.06
C GLY A 140 11.41 7.52 -3.02
N PHE A 141 11.11 8.34 -4.03
CA PHE A 141 12.13 8.87 -4.95
C PHE A 141 13.08 9.90 -4.31
N HIS A 142 12.79 10.34 -3.09
CA HIS A 142 13.70 11.17 -2.29
C HIS A 142 14.63 10.33 -1.40
N ALA A 143 14.50 9.01 -1.41
CA ALA A 143 15.37 8.13 -0.63
C ALA A 143 16.80 8.17 -1.15
N SER A 144 17.76 8.18 -0.23
CA SER A 144 19.17 8.05 -0.59
C SER A 144 19.42 6.63 -1.14
N GLY A 145 19.83 6.53 -2.38
CA GLY A 145 20.13 5.25 -3.05
C GLY A 145 19.11 4.81 -4.08
N PHE A 146 18.13 5.68 -4.39
CA PHE A 146 17.26 5.48 -5.56
C PHE A 146 17.85 6.13 -6.81
#